data_5cd62c955473ebf59232b81b1003a5a2
#
_entry.id   5cd62c955473ebf59232b81b1003a5a2
#
_cell.length_a   1.000
_cell.length_b   1.000
_cell.length_c   1.000
_cell.angle_alpha   90.00
_cell.angle_beta   90.00
_cell.angle_gamma   90.00
#
_symmetry.space_group_name_H-M   'P 1'
#
loop_
_entity.id
_entity.type
_entity.pdbx_description
1 polymer ?
#
loop_
_entity_poly.entity_id
_entity_poly.type
_entity_poly.pdbx_seq_one_letter_code
_entity_poly.pdbx_strand_id
1 'polypeptide(L)'
;MGFFATISRGWQLSKLSFSVIKADPELLLYTFISAIMVFATIGAASYPAYEADQTEGSHWAMVEGTDSETGEATSEPTNQYMAWIFLTYMIGSIVVVFWNSAIIVSAHERLTGGDPSIMTGIKAAFSRIHIIVLWGIITGTVGLLLRIARDAISNNQKASPAVKLLAYLVL
;
A
#
# COMPACT_ATOMS: atom_id res chain seq x y z
N MET A 1 -6.02 15.06 32.50
CA MET A 1 -5.07 15.68 31.53
C MET A 1 -5.90 16.34 30.43
N GLY A 2 -5.76 17.65 30.22
CA GLY A 2 -6.64 18.37 29.30
C GLY A 2 -6.29 18.11 27.84
N PHE A 3 -7.29 18.08 26.98
CA PHE A 3 -7.19 17.92 25.51
C PHE A 3 -6.11 18.84 24.88
N PHE A 4 -6.04 20.10 25.31
CA PHE A 4 -5.02 21.04 24.83
C PHE A 4 -3.58 20.67 25.23
N ALA A 5 -3.39 20.02 26.39
CA ALA A 5 -2.05 19.56 26.80
C ALA A 5 -1.59 18.37 25.91
N THR A 6 -2.51 17.52 25.45
CA THR A 6 -2.21 16.42 24.53
C THR A 6 -1.84 16.96 23.15
N ILE A 7 -2.57 17.95 22.63
CA ILE A 7 -2.24 18.62 21.36
C ILE A 7 -0.90 19.31 21.42
N SER A 8 -0.61 20.05 22.52
CA SER A 8 0.67 20.73 22.70
C SER A 8 1.85 19.76 22.71
N ARG A 9 1.72 18.61 23.39
CA ARG A 9 2.74 17.55 23.36
C ARG A 9 2.91 16.96 21.97
N GLY A 10 1.82 16.67 21.25
CA GLY A 10 1.87 16.21 19.88
C GLY A 10 2.60 17.20 18.97
N TRP A 11 2.34 18.49 19.12
CA TRP A 11 3.02 19.55 18.37
C TRP A 11 4.51 19.63 18.67
N GLN A 12 4.90 19.49 19.94
CA GLN A 12 6.32 19.45 20.33
C GLN A 12 7.03 18.23 19.74
N LEU A 13 6.40 17.05 19.77
CA LEU A 13 6.95 15.84 19.16
C LEU A 13 7.09 15.99 17.64
N SER A 14 6.11 16.61 16.97
CA SER A 14 6.19 16.90 15.54
C SER A 14 7.34 17.83 15.19
N LYS A 15 7.58 18.87 16.00
CA LYS A 15 8.73 19.77 15.83
C LYS A 15 10.07 19.04 16.01
N LEU A 16 10.17 18.16 17.00
CA LEU A 16 11.38 17.35 17.22
C LEU A 16 11.62 16.41 16.04
N SER A 17 10.59 15.72 15.55
CA SER A 17 10.68 14.86 14.36
C SER A 17 11.13 15.66 13.13
N PHE A 18 10.58 16.85 12.94
CA PHE A 18 10.96 17.73 11.83
C PHE A 18 12.41 18.24 11.96
N SER A 19 12.89 18.51 13.18
CA SER A 19 14.27 18.90 13.40
C SER A 19 15.28 17.82 13.05
N VAL A 20 14.94 16.54 13.31
CA VAL A 20 15.76 15.38 12.92
C VAL A 20 15.84 15.28 11.39
N ILE A 21 14.71 15.40 10.70
CA ILE A 21 14.67 15.38 9.22
C ILE A 21 15.49 16.53 8.63
N LYS A 22 15.43 17.73 9.25
CA LYS A 22 16.20 18.89 8.79
C LYS A 22 17.70 18.75 9.04
N ALA A 23 18.07 18.04 10.10
CA ALA A 23 19.47 17.76 10.44
C ALA A 23 20.08 16.69 9.52
N ASP A 24 19.24 15.81 8.96
CA ASP A 24 19.68 14.72 8.11
C ASP A 24 18.79 14.59 6.86
N PRO A 25 19.12 15.33 5.79
CA PRO A 25 18.35 15.30 4.56
C PRO A 25 18.38 13.92 3.85
N GLU A 26 19.31 13.03 4.21
CA GLU A 26 19.35 11.69 3.68
C GLU A 26 18.11 10.86 4.06
N LEU A 27 17.50 11.15 5.21
CA LEU A 27 16.23 10.53 5.61
C LEU A 27 15.08 10.87 4.64
N LEU A 28 15.08 12.09 4.09
CA LEU A 28 14.10 12.46 3.06
C LEU A 28 14.32 11.68 1.76
N LEU A 29 15.56 11.39 1.42
CA LEU A 29 15.89 10.66 0.20
C LEU A 29 15.27 9.25 0.19
N TYR A 30 15.27 8.56 1.32
CA TYR A 30 14.56 7.27 1.45
C TYR A 30 13.07 7.40 1.10
N THR A 31 12.43 8.46 1.60
CA THR A 31 11.01 8.72 1.34
C THR A 31 10.76 8.97 -0.15
N PHE A 32 11.60 9.77 -0.80
CA PHE A 32 11.49 10.03 -2.23
C PHE A 32 11.71 8.77 -3.07
N ILE A 33 12.74 7.97 -2.76
CA ILE A 33 13.00 6.72 -3.47
C ILE A 33 11.84 5.74 -3.26
N SER A 34 11.34 5.64 -2.03
CA SER A 34 10.16 4.81 -1.73
C SER A 34 8.95 5.24 -2.56
N ALA A 35 8.67 6.53 -2.63
CA ALA A 35 7.56 7.06 -3.44
C ALA A 35 7.74 6.71 -4.92
N ILE A 36 8.93 6.92 -5.50
CA ILE A 36 9.22 6.57 -6.89
C ILE A 36 9.00 5.06 -7.13
N MET A 37 9.49 4.21 -6.23
CA MET A 37 9.34 2.75 -6.34
C MET A 37 7.87 2.32 -6.26
N VAL A 38 7.08 2.94 -5.39
CA VAL A 38 5.63 2.68 -5.30
C VAL A 38 4.93 3.12 -6.59
N PHE A 39 5.22 4.33 -7.10
CA PHE A 39 4.66 4.78 -8.37
C PHE A 39 5.07 3.89 -9.55
N ALA A 40 6.32 3.44 -9.59
CA ALA A 40 6.78 2.48 -10.59
C ALA A 40 6.02 1.14 -10.49
N THR A 41 5.76 0.66 -9.27
CA THR A 41 4.96 -0.56 -9.06
C THR A 41 3.53 -0.39 -9.57
N ILE A 42 2.89 0.75 -9.27
CA ILE A 42 1.54 1.06 -9.75
C ILE A 42 1.54 1.19 -11.29
N GLY A 43 2.53 1.88 -11.86
CA GLY A 43 2.67 2.02 -13.32
C GLY A 43 2.85 0.68 -14.01
N ALA A 44 3.72 -0.20 -13.48
CA ALA A 44 3.89 -1.54 -14.00
C ALA A 44 2.63 -2.39 -13.87
N ALA A 45 1.88 -2.22 -12.78
CA ALA A 45 0.62 -2.93 -12.56
C ALA A 45 -0.52 -2.46 -13.49
N SER A 46 -0.48 -1.23 -13.97
CA SER A 46 -1.47 -0.71 -14.91
C SER A 46 -1.20 -1.10 -16.36
N TYR A 47 0.01 -1.63 -16.67
CA TYR A 47 0.41 -1.98 -18.04
C TYR A 47 -0.52 -3.03 -18.70
N PRO A 48 -0.89 -4.16 -18.05
CA PRO A 48 -1.79 -5.13 -18.65
C PRO A 48 -3.20 -4.57 -18.93
N ALA A 49 -3.67 -3.65 -18.08
CA ALA A 49 -4.95 -2.97 -18.32
C ALA A 49 -4.88 -2.07 -19.55
N TYR A 50 -3.75 -1.39 -19.74
CA TYR A 50 -3.50 -0.57 -20.91
C TYR A 50 -3.43 -1.40 -22.21
N GLU A 51 -2.72 -2.53 -22.20
CA GLU A 51 -2.67 -3.44 -23.35
C GLU A 51 -4.05 -4.04 -23.68
N ALA A 52 -4.82 -4.39 -22.65
CA ALA A 52 -6.16 -4.93 -22.83
C ALA A 52 -7.12 -3.94 -23.49
N ASP A 53 -7.01 -2.65 -23.13
CA ASP A 53 -7.81 -1.57 -23.73
C ASP A 53 -7.49 -1.36 -25.22
N GLN A 54 -6.25 -1.66 -25.65
CA GLN A 54 -5.82 -1.57 -27.05
C GLN A 54 -6.25 -2.78 -27.91
N THR A 55 -6.70 -3.85 -27.27
CA THR A 55 -7.02 -5.12 -27.95
C THR A 55 -8.54 -5.34 -27.91
N GLU A 56 -9.21 -5.15 -29.05
CA GLU A 56 -10.65 -5.43 -29.18
C GLU A 56 -10.96 -6.89 -28.75
N GLY A 57 -11.91 -7.03 -27.82
CA GLY A 57 -12.34 -8.35 -27.32
C GLY A 57 -11.45 -8.94 -26.21
N SER A 58 -10.57 -8.17 -25.62
CA SER A 58 -9.76 -8.62 -24.50
C SER A 58 -10.59 -8.74 -23.22
N HIS A 59 -10.81 -9.96 -22.75
CA HIS A 59 -11.53 -10.28 -21.50
C HIS A 59 -10.60 -10.58 -20.33
N TRP A 60 -9.36 -10.03 -20.32
CA TRP A 60 -8.40 -10.39 -19.28
C TRP A 60 -8.83 -9.92 -17.87
N ALA A 61 -9.52 -8.79 -17.77
CA ALA A 61 -9.93 -8.20 -16.50
C ALA A 61 -11.31 -8.69 -16.03
N MET A 62 -12.27 -8.75 -16.95
CA MET A 62 -13.66 -9.10 -16.65
C MET A 62 -14.17 -10.12 -17.67
N VAL A 63 -14.95 -11.07 -17.20
CA VAL A 63 -15.72 -11.98 -18.05
C VAL A 63 -17.17 -11.57 -17.98
N GLU A 64 -17.77 -11.30 -19.15
CA GLU A 64 -19.20 -11.09 -19.23
C GLU A 64 -19.93 -12.41 -19.09
N GLY A 65 -20.82 -12.51 -18.14
CA GLY A 65 -21.71 -13.63 -17.89
C GLY A 65 -23.14 -13.15 -17.83
N THR A 66 -24.08 -14.08 -17.95
CA THR A 66 -25.51 -13.81 -17.69
C THR A 66 -25.90 -14.60 -16.46
N ASP A 67 -26.44 -13.94 -15.45
CA ASP A 67 -26.97 -14.63 -14.28
C ASP A 67 -28.13 -15.54 -14.72
N SER A 68 -28.01 -16.82 -14.39
CA SER A 68 -28.97 -17.85 -14.79
C SER A 68 -30.34 -17.69 -14.14
N GLU A 69 -30.44 -16.96 -13.04
CA GLU A 69 -31.70 -16.77 -12.31
C GLU A 69 -32.41 -15.47 -12.70
N THR A 70 -31.65 -14.39 -12.99
CA THR A 70 -32.24 -13.07 -13.27
C THR A 70 -32.17 -12.68 -14.73
N GLY A 71 -31.35 -13.33 -15.54
CA GLY A 71 -31.11 -12.96 -16.95
C GLY A 71 -30.33 -11.65 -17.12
N GLU A 72 -29.82 -11.07 -16.03
CA GLU A 72 -29.03 -9.84 -16.06
C GLU A 72 -27.59 -10.11 -16.47
N ALA A 73 -27.01 -9.18 -17.24
CA ALA A 73 -25.58 -9.26 -17.58
C ALA A 73 -24.75 -9.02 -16.33
N THR A 74 -23.92 -10.00 -15.98
CA THR A 74 -22.96 -9.92 -14.87
C THR A 74 -21.54 -9.86 -15.43
N SER A 75 -20.70 -9.02 -14.83
CA SER A 75 -19.26 -9.01 -15.13
C SER A 75 -18.48 -9.47 -13.91
N GLU A 76 -17.78 -10.59 -14.04
CA GLU A 76 -16.96 -11.14 -12.98
C GLU A 76 -15.47 -10.94 -13.26
N PRO A 77 -14.66 -10.64 -12.22
CA PRO A 77 -13.23 -10.49 -12.41
C PRO A 77 -12.58 -11.86 -12.75
N THR A 78 -11.76 -11.85 -13.77
CA THR A 78 -11.02 -13.04 -14.19
C THR A 78 -10.02 -13.49 -13.10
N ASN A 79 -9.79 -14.80 -12.98
CA ASN A 79 -8.78 -15.34 -12.06
C ASN A 79 -7.38 -14.74 -12.32
N GLN A 80 -7.02 -14.46 -13.56
CA GLN A 80 -5.77 -13.82 -13.92
C GLN A 80 -5.69 -12.39 -13.38
N TYR A 81 -6.76 -11.62 -13.48
CA TYR A 81 -6.85 -10.28 -12.92
C TYR A 81 -6.75 -10.27 -11.39
N MET A 82 -7.43 -11.22 -10.72
CA MET A 82 -7.33 -11.36 -9.26
C MET A 82 -5.92 -11.72 -8.80
N ALA A 83 -5.25 -12.64 -9.52
CA ALA A 83 -3.86 -13.00 -9.25
C ALA A 83 -2.92 -11.81 -9.47
N TRP A 84 -3.14 -11.03 -10.53
CA TRP A 84 -2.37 -9.81 -10.82
C TRP A 84 -2.53 -8.74 -9.75
N ILE A 85 -3.75 -8.49 -9.31
CA ILE A 85 -4.04 -7.58 -8.19
C ILE A 85 -3.31 -8.05 -6.93
N PHE A 86 -3.43 -9.33 -6.58
CA PHE A 86 -2.74 -9.88 -5.42
C PHE A 86 -1.22 -9.67 -5.51
N LEU A 87 -0.62 -9.97 -6.65
CA LEU A 87 0.81 -9.77 -6.88
C LEU A 87 1.20 -8.29 -6.74
N THR A 88 0.39 -7.38 -7.26
CA THR A 88 0.61 -5.93 -7.16
C THR A 88 0.58 -5.46 -5.70
N TYR A 89 -0.42 -5.90 -4.93
CA TYR A 89 -0.50 -5.57 -3.50
C TYR A 89 0.68 -6.15 -2.71
N MET A 90 1.06 -7.37 -3.02
CA MET A 90 2.18 -8.04 -2.37
C MET A 90 3.51 -7.32 -2.66
N ILE A 91 3.81 -7.01 -3.91
CA ILE A 91 5.03 -6.30 -4.28
C ILE A 91 5.03 -4.89 -3.69
N GLY A 92 3.91 -4.16 -3.81
CA GLY A 92 3.78 -2.82 -3.25
C GLY A 92 4.01 -2.79 -1.73
N SER A 93 3.46 -3.75 -0.99
CA SER A 93 3.66 -3.84 0.45
C SER A 93 5.10 -4.22 0.82
N ILE A 94 5.76 -5.11 0.07
CA ILE A 94 7.17 -5.42 0.26
C ILE A 94 8.03 -4.17 0.07
N VAL A 95 7.79 -3.40 -0.98
CA VAL A 95 8.50 -2.14 -1.27
C VAL A 95 8.33 -1.15 -0.10
N VAL A 96 7.09 -0.93 0.35
CA VAL A 96 6.82 0.00 1.47
C VAL A 96 7.49 -0.46 2.76
N VAL A 97 7.37 -1.74 3.13
CA VAL A 97 7.98 -2.27 4.36
C VAL A 97 9.50 -2.23 4.30
N PHE A 98 10.09 -2.50 3.13
CA PHE A 98 11.54 -2.42 2.92
C PHE A 98 12.07 -1.01 3.21
N TRP A 99 11.50 0.01 2.57
CA TRP A 99 11.95 1.39 2.75
C TRP A 99 11.65 1.92 4.15
N ASN A 100 10.52 1.57 4.75
CA ASN A 100 10.23 1.91 6.13
C ASN A 100 11.26 1.28 7.09
N SER A 101 11.67 0.03 6.85
CA SER A 101 12.71 -0.61 7.67
C SER A 101 14.05 0.10 7.53
N ALA A 102 14.43 0.52 6.33
CA ALA A 102 15.66 1.28 6.08
C ALA A 102 15.63 2.64 6.81
N ILE A 103 14.51 3.38 6.72
CA ILE A 103 14.33 4.67 7.41
C ILE A 103 14.45 4.50 8.93
N ILE A 104 13.77 3.49 9.51
CA ILE A 104 13.77 3.26 10.97
C ILE A 104 15.17 2.98 11.48
N VAL A 105 15.96 2.15 10.77
CA VAL A 105 17.33 1.83 11.19
C VAL A 105 18.22 3.08 11.11
N SER A 106 18.17 3.84 10.01
CA SER A 106 18.95 5.07 9.85
C SER A 106 18.56 6.13 10.88
N ALA A 107 17.26 6.32 11.12
CA ALA A 107 16.79 7.25 12.13
C ALA A 107 17.24 6.84 13.56
N HIS A 108 17.20 5.54 13.86
CA HIS A 108 17.67 5.02 15.15
C HIS A 108 19.18 5.28 15.34
N GLU A 109 19.99 5.01 14.34
CA GLU A 109 21.44 5.25 14.37
C GLU A 109 21.72 6.74 14.58
N ARG A 110 21.00 7.63 13.89
CA ARG A 110 21.13 9.08 14.07
C ARG A 110 20.78 9.54 15.49
N LEU A 111 19.69 9.01 16.05
CA LEU A 111 19.24 9.33 17.41
C LEU A 111 20.21 8.84 18.49
N THR A 112 20.99 7.81 18.20
CA THR A 112 22.01 7.27 19.12
C THR A 112 23.38 7.94 18.95
N GLY A 113 23.47 9.01 18.12
CA GLY A 113 24.69 9.79 17.93
C GLY A 113 25.59 9.29 16.81
N GLY A 114 25.14 8.31 16.01
CA GLY A 114 25.83 7.86 14.81
C GLY A 114 25.61 8.79 13.62
N ASP A 115 26.29 8.49 12.53
CA ASP A 115 26.16 9.16 11.24
C ASP A 115 25.78 8.11 10.17
N PRO A 116 24.46 7.79 10.06
CA PRO A 116 24.01 6.75 9.16
C PRO A 116 24.16 7.21 7.70
N SER A 117 24.76 6.37 6.88
CA SER A 117 24.69 6.54 5.44
C SER A 117 23.45 5.85 4.88
N ILE A 118 23.01 6.28 3.68
CA ILE A 118 21.90 5.61 2.96
C ILE A 118 22.15 4.11 2.83
N MET A 119 23.40 3.72 2.59
CA MET A 119 23.78 2.31 2.46
C MET A 119 23.61 1.53 3.77
N THR A 120 23.74 2.16 4.92
CA THR A 120 23.52 1.53 6.24
C THR A 120 22.08 1.04 6.38
N GLY A 121 21.12 1.91 6.09
CA GLY A 121 19.70 1.56 6.14
C GLY A 121 19.33 0.48 5.11
N ILE A 122 19.82 0.59 3.88
CA ILE A 122 19.58 -0.40 2.82
C ILE A 122 20.15 -1.76 3.22
N LYS A 123 21.39 -1.83 3.67
CA LYS A 123 22.02 -3.09 4.13
C LYS A 123 21.24 -3.72 5.29
N ALA A 124 20.80 -2.93 6.24
CA ALA A 124 19.99 -3.40 7.37
C ALA A 124 18.62 -3.95 6.91
N ALA A 125 17.96 -3.30 5.96
CA ALA A 125 16.73 -3.80 5.37
C ALA A 125 16.97 -5.12 4.61
N PHE A 126 18.01 -5.19 3.78
CA PHE A 126 18.37 -6.42 3.06
C PHE A 126 18.72 -7.59 3.99
N SER A 127 19.39 -7.35 5.11
CA SER A 127 19.71 -8.40 6.07
C SER A 127 18.47 -9.06 6.67
N ARG A 128 17.32 -8.39 6.61
CA ARG A 128 16.03 -8.87 7.13
C ARG A 128 14.99 -9.08 6.03
N ILE A 129 15.44 -9.23 4.79
CA ILE A 129 14.54 -9.32 3.62
C ILE A 129 13.51 -10.45 3.74
N HIS A 130 13.88 -11.58 4.34
CA HIS A 130 12.98 -12.71 4.57
C HIS A 130 11.79 -12.32 5.48
N ILE A 131 12.02 -11.50 6.50
CA ILE A 131 10.96 -11.00 7.38
C ILE A 131 10.11 -9.97 6.63
N ILE A 132 10.74 -9.10 5.85
CA ILE A 132 10.05 -8.08 5.04
C ILE A 132 9.14 -8.75 4.01
N VAL A 133 9.62 -9.78 3.32
CA VAL A 133 8.81 -10.54 2.35
C VAL A 133 7.63 -11.23 3.04
N LEU A 134 7.87 -11.86 4.20
CA LEU A 134 6.79 -12.47 4.98
C LEU A 134 5.71 -11.45 5.37
N TRP A 135 6.11 -10.30 5.89
CA TRP A 135 5.19 -9.20 6.20
C TRP A 135 4.48 -8.64 4.95
N GLY A 136 5.19 -8.54 3.83
CA GLY A 136 4.62 -8.13 2.55
C GLY A 136 3.52 -9.08 2.07
N ILE A 137 3.73 -10.40 2.19
CA ILE A 137 2.74 -11.41 1.86
C ILE A 137 1.51 -11.27 2.76
N ILE A 138 1.70 -11.16 4.08
CA ILE A 138 0.60 -10.98 5.04
C ILE A 138 -0.19 -9.71 4.72
N THR A 139 0.50 -8.58 4.55
CA THR A 139 -0.13 -7.28 4.29
C THR A 139 -0.85 -7.28 2.93
N GLY A 140 -0.22 -7.87 1.90
CA GLY A 140 -0.81 -8.01 0.57
C GLY A 140 -2.08 -8.87 0.60
N THR A 141 -2.05 -9.99 1.35
CA THR A 141 -3.23 -10.86 1.52
C THR A 141 -4.35 -10.12 2.24
N VAL A 142 -4.06 -9.42 3.34
CA VAL A 142 -5.04 -8.62 4.07
C VAL A 142 -5.60 -7.51 3.17
N GLY A 143 -4.73 -6.80 2.43
CA GLY A 143 -5.16 -5.76 1.49
C GLY A 143 -6.12 -6.27 0.41
N LEU A 144 -5.84 -7.45 -0.15
CA LEU A 144 -6.74 -8.10 -1.11
C LEU A 144 -8.08 -8.48 -0.49
N LEU A 145 -8.06 -9.09 0.71
CA LEU A 145 -9.29 -9.46 1.43
C LEU A 145 -10.15 -8.24 1.75
N LEU A 146 -9.53 -7.14 2.19
CA LEU A 146 -10.23 -5.88 2.45
C LEU A 146 -10.83 -5.29 1.17
N ARG A 147 -10.13 -5.36 0.04
CA ARG A 147 -10.66 -4.94 -1.25
C ARG A 147 -11.88 -5.77 -1.66
N ILE A 148 -11.80 -7.10 -1.60
CA ILE A 148 -12.93 -7.99 -1.90
C ILE A 148 -14.12 -7.67 -0.99
N ALA A 149 -13.89 -7.50 0.31
CA ALA A 149 -14.93 -7.14 1.28
C ALA A 149 -15.58 -5.80 0.94
N ARG A 150 -14.79 -4.79 0.57
CA ARG A 150 -15.29 -3.48 0.15
C ARG A 150 -16.14 -3.58 -1.10
N ASP A 151 -15.66 -4.30 -2.11
CA ASP A 151 -16.36 -4.46 -3.39
C ASP A 151 -17.69 -5.21 -3.18
N ALA A 152 -17.71 -6.25 -2.34
CA ALA A 152 -18.94 -6.96 -1.96
C ALA A 152 -19.95 -6.05 -1.22
N ILE A 153 -19.48 -5.16 -0.34
CA ILE A 153 -20.34 -4.20 0.37
C ILE A 153 -20.85 -3.12 -0.60
N SER A 154 -19.99 -2.61 -1.47
CA SER A 154 -20.34 -1.56 -2.44
C SER A 154 -21.41 -2.03 -3.43
N ASN A 155 -21.28 -3.25 -3.92
CA ASN A 155 -22.20 -3.85 -4.90
C ASN A 155 -23.52 -4.32 -4.26
N ASN A 156 -23.56 -4.48 -2.94
CA ASN A 156 -24.78 -4.89 -2.25
C ASN A 156 -25.79 -3.73 -2.21
N GLN A 157 -26.85 -3.82 -3.01
CA GLN A 157 -27.94 -2.82 -3.04
C GLN A 157 -28.67 -2.68 -1.72
N LYS A 158 -28.69 -3.72 -0.88
CA LYS A 158 -29.34 -3.72 0.45
C LYS A 158 -28.47 -3.10 1.55
N ALA A 159 -27.18 -2.85 1.28
CA ALA A 159 -26.29 -2.22 2.26
C ALA A 159 -26.69 -0.75 2.49
N SER A 160 -26.82 -0.36 3.76
CA SER A 160 -27.18 1.01 4.11
C SER A 160 -26.09 2.00 3.66
N PRO A 161 -26.45 3.26 3.33
CA PRO A 161 -25.47 4.28 2.93
C PRO A 161 -24.34 4.48 3.96
N ALA A 162 -24.65 4.33 5.25
CA ALA A 162 -23.68 4.42 6.33
C ALA A 162 -22.63 3.29 6.28
N VAL A 163 -23.04 2.06 5.96
CA VAL A 163 -22.14 0.91 5.81
C VAL A 163 -21.24 1.08 4.60
N LYS A 164 -21.76 1.58 3.49
CA LYS A 164 -20.97 1.91 2.29
C LYS A 164 -19.94 3.01 2.59
N LEU A 165 -20.34 4.06 3.31
CA LEU A 165 -19.44 5.13 3.70
C LEU A 165 -18.33 4.65 4.64
N LEU A 166 -18.65 3.79 5.62
CA LEU A 166 -17.66 3.17 6.50
C LEU A 166 -16.70 2.28 5.73
N ALA A 167 -17.18 1.50 4.75
CA ALA A 167 -16.33 0.70 3.89
C ALA A 167 -15.34 1.56 3.09
N TYR A 168 -15.76 2.74 2.61
CA TYR A 168 -14.86 3.68 1.93
C TYR A 168 -13.87 4.40 2.85
N LEU A 169 -14.21 4.58 4.12
CA LEU A 169 -13.37 5.28 5.10
C LEU A 169 -12.34 4.38 5.79
N VAL A 170 -12.67 3.10 5.97
CA VAL A 170 -11.87 2.15 6.76
C VAL A 170 -11.08 1.19 5.85
N LEU A 171 -11.57 0.93 4.65
CA LEU A 171 -11.00 0.00 3.66
C LEU A 171 -10.45 0.74 2.45
#